data_d028dfa628c6616b3468d8e885379f23
#
_entry.id   d028dfa628c6616b3468d8e885379f23
#
_cell.length_a   1.000
_cell.length_b   1.000
_cell.length_c   1.000
_cell.angle_alpha   90.00
_cell.angle_beta   90.00
_cell.angle_gamma   90.00
#
_symmetry.space_group_name_H-M   'P 1'
#
loop_
_entity.id
_entity.type
_entity.pdbx_description
1 polymer ?
#
loop_
_entity_poly.entity_id
_entity_poly.type
_entity_poly.pdbx_seq_one_letter_code
_entity_poly.pdbx_strand_id
1 'polypeptide(L)'
;VGQHPEMLQNTVVAILGGHAEEVVDQLRLPAFPLGYVSDERQITDIYSAADVFVIPSLDENLPNTIMESMACGVPSVGFKVGGIPEMIDHQKNGYVAKYKDSADLAAGIHWVLNEAAPDTLRQNALTKVRTCYSQRAVAMHYVEVYNQALAFKNYNI
;
A
#
# COMPACT_ATOMS: atom_id res chain seq x y z
N VAL A 1 -0.50 5.50 17.74
CA VAL A 1 -0.69 4.50 18.81
C VAL A 1 -1.01 5.15 20.15
N GLY A 2 -0.34 6.23 20.54
CA GLY A 2 -0.66 6.94 21.80
C GLY A 2 -2.05 7.58 21.85
N GLN A 3 -2.68 7.81 20.70
CA GLN A 3 -4.05 8.37 20.58
C GLN A 3 -5.14 7.27 20.48
N HIS A 4 -4.76 6.02 20.24
CA HIS A 4 -5.63 4.86 20.08
C HIS A 4 -5.11 3.70 20.93
N PRO A 5 -5.24 3.78 22.28
CA PRO A 5 -4.71 2.76 23.20
C PRO A 5 -5.34 1.37 23.00
N GLU A 6 -6.54 1.30 22.45
CA GLU A 6 -7.22 0.05 22.09
C GLU A 6 -6.47 -0.76 21.04
N MET A 7 -5.71 -0.12 20.15
CA MET A 7 -4.87 -0.80 19.16
C MET A 7 -3.72 -1.60 19.79
N LEU A 8 -3.33 -1.28 21.03
CA LEU A 8 -2.24 -1.97 21.70
C LEU A 8 -2.60 -3.40 22.14
N GLN A 9 -3.88 -3.72 22.30
CA GLN A 9 -4.32 -4.97 22.89
C GLN A 9 -4.42 -6.13 21.89
N ASN A 10 -4.74 -5.85 20.63
CA ASN A 10 -5.05 -6.88 19.62
C ASN A 10 -4.28 -6.69 18.31
N THR A 11 -3.24 -5.88 18.30
CA THR A 11 -2.47 -5.59 17.09
C THR A 11 -1.05 -6.12 17.21
N VAL A 12 -0.59 -6.80 16.20
CA VAL A 12 0.81 -7.21 16.01
C VAL A 12 1.36 -6.56 14.75
N VAL A 13 2.65 -6.28 14.74
CA VAL A 13 3.32 -5.67 13.59
C VAL A 13 4.30 -6.67 13.00
N ALA A 14 4.15 -7.01 11.73
CA ALA A 14 5.16 -7.73 10.96
C ALA A 14 5.97 -6.71 10.15
N ILE A 15 7.29 -6.74 10.29
CA ILE A 15 8.19 -5.80 9.61
C ILE A 15 8.96 -6.54 8.55
N LEU A 16 8.67 -6.22 7.28
CA LEU A 16 9.34 -6.77 6.12
C LEU A 16 10.41 -5.78 5.64
N GLY A 17 11.65 -6.23 5.49
CA GLY A 17 12.76 -5.42 4.98
C GLY A 17 14.06 -5.54 5.77
N GLY A 18 15.13 -4.91 5.27
CA GLY A 18 16.49 -5.13 5.73
C GLY A 18 16.85 -4.58 7.11
N HIS A 19 16.11 -3.65 7.68
CA HIS A 19 16.37 -3.06 9.01
C HIS A 19 15.26 -3.35 10.03
N ALA A 20 14.54 -4.46 9.81
CA ALA A 20 13.39 -4.82 10.63
C ALA A 20 13.73 -4.91 12.12
N GLU A 21 14.86 -5.48 12.48
CA GLU A 21 15.30 -5.66 13.88
C GLU A 21 15.53 -4.34 14.61
N GLU A 22 16.06 -3.33 13.91
CA GLU A 22 16.34 -2.00 14.50
C GLU A 22 15.05 -1.23 14.85
N VAL A 23 13.96 -1.55 14.17
CA VAL A 23 12.66 -0.89 14.36
C VAL A 23 11.85 -1.54 15.48
N VAL A 24 11.98 -2.85 15.68
CA VAL A 24 11.22 -3.62 16.67
C VAL A 24 11.31 -3.01 18.06
N ASP A 25 12.52 -2.67 18.51
CA ASP A 25 12.77 -2.13 19.85
C ASP A 25 12.15 -0.73 20.06
N GLN A 26 11.81 -0.04 19.00
CA GLN A 26 11.19 1.29 19.04
C GLN A 26 9.67 1.23 19.09
N LEU A 27 9.08 0.07 18.76
CA LEU A 27 7.64 -0.10 18.76
C LEU A 27 7.11 -0.48 20.14
N ARG A 28 5.96 0.10 20.50
CA ARG A 28 5.23 -0.25 21.73
C ARG A 28 4.17 -1.31 21.50
N LEU A 29 4.30 -2.07 20.43
CA LEU A 29 3.41 -3.16 20.02
C LEU A 29 4.25 -4.44 19.86
N PRO A 30 3.64 -5.61 20.04
CA PRO A 30 4.29 -6.86 19.64
C PRO A 30 4.69 -6.77 18.18
N ALA A 31 5.97 -6.93 17.88
CA ALA A 31 6.51 -6.78 16.54
C ALA A 31 7.40 -7.97 16.19
N PHE A 32 7.29 -8.43 14.94
CA PHE A 32 8.04 -9.56 14.40
C PHE A 32 8.89 -9.09 13.23
N PRO A 33 10.22 -9.10 13.33
CA PRO A 33 11.11 -8.81 12.22
C PRO A 33 11.13 -10.02 11.28
N LEU A 34 10.68 -9.84 10.05
CA LEU A 34 10.70 -10.88 9.01
C LEU A 34 11.97 -10.81 8.15
N GLY A 35 12.71 -9.69 8.24
CA GLY A 35 13.90 -9.48 7.45
C GLY A 35 13.62 -9.34 5.96
N TYR A 36 14.64 -9.64 5.14
CA TYR A 36 14.51 -9.62 3.68
C TYR A 36 13.98 -10.96 3.19
N VAL A 37 12.86 -10.91 2.47
CA VAL A 37 12.22 -12.08 1.85
C VAL A 37 12.25 -11.92 0.34
N SER A 38 12.73 -12.93 -0.37
CA SER A 38 12.84 -12.93 -1.84
C SER A 38 11.95 -14.01 -2.50
N ASP A 39 11.39 -14.92 -1.72
CA ASP A 39 10.49 -15.95 -2.22
C ASP A 39 9.10 -15.36 -2.43
N GLU A 40 8.57 -15.43 -3.66
CA GLU A 40 7.28 -14.84 -4.02
C GLU A 40 6.09 -15.46 -3.26
N ARG A 41 6.16 -16.73 -2.90
CA ARG A 41 5.11 -17.39 -2.13
C ARG A 41 5.10 -16.90 -0.70
N GLN A 42 6.28 -16.81 -0.09
CA GLN A 42 6.40 -16.24 1.26
C GLN A 42 5.91 -14.79 1.31
N ILE A 43 6.28 -13.97 0.31
CA ILE A 43 5.78 -12.58 0.21
C ILE A 43 4.25 -12.56 0.12
N THR A 44 3.67 -13.42 -0.73
CA THR A 44 2.21 -13.54 -0.87
C THR A 44 1.55 -13.98 0.44
N ASP A 45 2.13 -14.94 1.14
CA ASP A 45 1.61 -15.43 2.43
C ASP A 45 1.67 -14.35 3.51
N ILE A 46 2.78 -13.59 3.57
CA ILE A 46 2.95 -12.46 4.51
C ILE A 46 1.88 -11.40 4.25
N TYR A 47 1.71 -10.94 3.01
CA TYR A 47 0.66 -9.96 2.71
C TYR A 47 -0.73 -10.53 2.98
N SER A 48 -1.01 -11.77 2.59
CA SER A 48 -2.33 -12.38 2.79
C SER A 48 -2.72 -12.58 4.25
N ALA A 49 -1.73 -12.65 5.14
CA ALA A 49 -1.95 -12.75 6.59
C ALA A 49 -2.19 -11.37 7.26
N ALA A 50 -1.97 -10.27 6.54
CA ALA A 50 -2.11 -8.94 7.09
C ALA A 50 -3.53 -8.37 6.87
N ASP A 51 -4.03 -7.62 7.84
CA ASP A 51 -5.29 -6.86 7.74
C ASP A 51 -5.08 -5.48 7.09
N VAL A 52 -3.87 -4.93 7.21
CA VAL A 52 -3.48 -3.64 6.64
C VAL A 52 -1.99 -3.62 6.33
N PHE A 53 -1.62 -3.05 5.19
CA PHE A 53 -0.24 -2.72 4.86
C PHE A 53 0.04 -1.25 5.14
N VAL A 54 1.13 -0.96 5.86
CA VAL A 54 1.51 0.42 6.22
C VAL A 54 2.85 0.77 5.59
N ILE A 55 2.88 1.87 4.83
CA ILE A 55 4.08 2.42 4.21
C ILE A 55 4.32 3.85 4.72
N PRO A 56 5.15 4.04 5.77
CA PRO A 56 5.41 5.35 6.38
C PRO A 56 6.55 6.11 5.69
N SER A 57 6.79 5.84 4.41
CA SER A 57 7.87 6.47 3.64
C SER A 57 7.67 7.96 3.52
N LEU A 58 8.78 8.70 3.60
CA LEU A 58 8.83 10.16 3.45
C LEU A 58 9.19 10.59 2.02
N ASP A 59 9.61 9.65 1.20
CA ASP A 59 9.90 9.85 -0.22
C ASP A 59 9.64 8.54 -0.96
N GLU A 60 8.86 8.60 -2.02
CA GLU A 60 8.48 7.45 -2.85
C GLU A 60 8.21 7.90 -4.28
N ASN A 61 8.45 7.00 -5.23
CA ASN A 61 7.95 7.18 -6.58
C ASN A 61 6.62 6.44 -6.76
N LEU A 62 6.65 5.18 -7.10
CA LEU A 62 5.48 4.31 -7.26
C LEU A 62 5.81 2.95 -6.60
N PRO A 63 5.57 2.79 -5.29
CA PRO A 63 6.06 1.66 -4.52
C PRO A 63 5.39 0.34 -4.91
N ASN A 64 6.17 -0.63 -5.38
CA ASN A 64 5.69 -1.96 -5.75
C ASN A 64 5.01 -2.67 -4.57
N THR A 65 5.46 -2.41 -3.35
CA THR A 65 4.92 -3.02 -2.13
C THR A 65 3.42 -2.70 -1.92
N ILE A 66 2.95 -1.53 -2.36
CA ILE A 66 1.50 -1.22 -2.39
C ILE A 66 0.79 -2.08 -3.43
N MET A 67 1.36 -2.24 -4.63
CA MET A 67 0.75 -3.11 -5.65
C MET A 67 0.67 -4.56 -5.19
N GLU A 68 1.73 -5.06 -4.55
CA GLU A 68 1.83 -6.43 -4.04
C GLU A 68 0.79 -6.67 -2.92
N SER A 69 0.72 -5.79 -1.92
CA SER A 69 -0.26 -5.90 -0.85
C SER A 69 -1.70 -5.86 -1.37
N MET A 70 -2.00 -4.90 -2.26
CA MET A 70 -3.33 -4.77 -2.85
C MET A 70 -3.68 -5.93 -3.80
N ALA A 71 -2.69 -6.57 -4.45
CA ALA A 71 -2.88 -7.79 -5.23
C ALA A 71 -3.28 -8.98 -4.36
N CYS A 72 -2.88 -8.99 -3.08
CA CYS A 72 -3.34 -9.92 -2.06
C CYS A 72 -4.68 -9.50 -1.42
N GLY A 73 -5.24 -8.37 -1.84
CA GLY A 73 -6.48 -7.82 -1.30
C GLY A 73 -6.31 -7.11 0.03
N VAL A 74 -5.11 -6.65 0.36
CA VAL A 74 -4.81 -5.97 1.61
C VAL A 74 -4.85 -4.45 1.37
N PRO A 75 -5.67 -3.70 2.12
CA PRO A 75 -5.72 -2.25 2.01
C PRO A 75 -4.42 -1.63 2.51
N SER A 76 -4.03 -0.51 1.91
CA SER A 76 -2.77 0.16 2.24
C SER A 76 -3.00 1.51 2.90
N VAL A 77 -2.12 1.86 3.85
CA VAL A 77 -2.08 3.17 4.52
C VAL A 77 -0.71 3.78 4.32
N GLY A 78 -0.65 5.01 3.79
CA GLY A 78 0.61 5.69 3.54
C GLY A 78 0.48 7.21 3.56
N PHE A 79 1.62 7.90 3.61
CA PHE A 79 1.61 9.36 3.54
C PHE A 79 1.32 9.87 2.12
N LYS A 80 0.77 11.08 2.04
CA LYS A 80 0.57 11.81 0.78
C LYS A 80 1.92 12.27 0.22
N VAL A 81 2.66 11.36 -0.43
CA VAL A 81 3.96 11.63 -1.04
C VAL A 81 4.14 10.78 -2.30
N GLY A 82 4.84 11.33 -3.30
CA GLY A 82 5.12 10.65 -4.56
C GLY A 82 3.88 10.08 -5.22
N GLY A 83 3.94 8.85 -5.69
CA GLY A 83 2.84 8.13 -6.34
C GLY A 83 1.88 7.43 -5.38
N ILE A 84 2.09 7.48 -4.06
CA ILE A 84 1.18 6.85 -3.10
C ILE A 84 -0.28 7.29 -3.28
N PRO A 85 -0.60 8.61 -3.46
CA PRO A 85 -1.98 9.05 -3.68
C PRO A 85 -2.58 8.62 -5.02
N GLU A 86 -1.77 8.19 -5.99
CA GLU A 86 -2.24 7.63 -7.24
C GLU A 86 -2.68 6.16 -7.07
N MET A 87 -1.97 5.44 -6.20
CA MET A 87 -2.23 4.03 -5.94
C MET A 87 -3.36 3.82 -4.94
N ILE A 88 -3.40 4.63 -3.88
CA ILE A 88 -4.40 4.53 -2.81
C ILE A 88 -5.51 5.56 -3.06
N ASP A 89 -6.69 5.08 -3.44
CA ASP A 89 -7.91 5.88 -3.45
C ASP A 89 -8.41 6.02 -2.01
N HIS A 90 -8.20 7.21 -1.43
CA HIS A 90 -8.46 7.49 0.00
C HIS A 90 -9.88 7.08 0.42
N GLN A 91 -9.97 6.28 1.50
CA GLN A 91 -11.18 5.71 2.06
C GLN A 91 -11.98 4.78 1.11
N LYS A 92 -11.33 4.26 0.05
CA LYS A 92 -11.94 3.28 -0.86
C LYS A 92 -11.19 1.96 -0.87
N ASN A 93 -9.85 1.99 -1.04
CA ASN A 93 -9.00 0.81 -1.02
C ASN A 93 -7.85 0.92 -0.01
N GLY A 94 -7.87 1.96 0.83
CA GLY A 94 -6.88 2.28 1.83
C GLY A 94 -7.02 3.72 2.33
N TYR A 95 -5.97 4.24 2.95
CA TYR A 95 -5.98 5.58 3.53
C TYR A 95 -4.71 6.36 3.18
N VAL A 96 -4.88 7.57 2.66
CA VAL A 96 -3.77 8.49 2.39
C VAL A 96 -3.72 9.52 3.50
N ALA A 97 -2.72 9.39 4.36
CA ALA A 97 -2.48 10.31 5.48
C ALA A 97 -1.72 11.56 5.02
N LYS A 98 -1.90 12.66 5.75
CA LYS A 98 -1.14 13.89 5.52
C LYS A 98 0.36 13.64 5.67
N TYR A 99 1.14 14.27 4.82
CA TYR A 99 2.59 14.12 4.82
C TYR A 99 3.21 14.45 6.17
N LYS A 100 4.01 13.52 6.71
CA LYS A 100 4.67 13.61 8.02
C LYS A 100 3.74 13.76 9.24
N ASP A 101 2.45 13.54 9.09
CA ASP A 101 1.49 13.57 10.18
C ASP A 101 1.27 12.14 10.72
N SER A 102 2.02 11.80 11.77
CA SER A 102 1.93 10.49 12.41
C SER A 102 0.58 10.24 13.10
N ALA A 103 -0.11 11.31 13.51
CA ALA A 103 -1.44 11.20 14.10
C ALA A 103 -2.48 10.82 13.03
N ASP A 104 -2.41 11.44 11.86
CA ASP A 104 -3.27 11.12 10.73
C ASP A 104 -2.97 9.72 10.16
N LEU A 105 -1.69 9.30 10.15
CA LEU A 105 -1.31 7.93 9.79
C LEU A 105 -1.93 6.90 10.75
N ALA A 106 -1.86 7.17 12.06
CA ALA A 106 -2.48 6.31 13.07
C ALA A 106 -4.00 6.27 12.94
N ALA A 107 -4.64 7.41 12.66
CA ALA A 107 -6.08 7.48 12.39
C ALA A 107 -6.46 6.65 11.15
N GLY A 108 -5.63 6.68 10.09
CA GLY A 108 -5.83 5.87 8.89
C GLY A 108 -5.75 4.38 9.16
N ILE A 109 -4.78 3.94 9.97
CA ILE A 109 -4.66 2.54 10.40
C ILE A 109 -5.90 2.13 11.22
N HIS A 110 -6.29 2.96 12.18
CA HIS A 110 -7.47 2.72 13.00
C HIS A 110 -8.74 2.61 12.14
N TRP A 111 -8.92 3.52 11.18
CA TRP A 111 -10.05 3.51 10.27
C TRP A 111 -10.14 2.21 9.46
N VAL A 112 -9.01 1.75 8.89
CA VAL A 112 -8.97 0.49 8.13
C VAL A 112 -9.35 -0.71 9.00
N LEU A 113 -8.82 -0.77 10.23
CA LEU A 113 -8.99 -1.93 11.11
C LEU A 113 -10.34 -2.00 11.82
N ASN A 114 -11.01 -0.84 12.08
CA ASN A 114 -12.15 -0.79 12.98
C ASN A 114 -13.41 -0.16 12.40
N GLU A 115 -13.30 0.69 11.38
CA GLU A 115 -14.44 1.49 10.89
C GLU A 115 -14.87 1.09 9.48
N ALA A 116 -13.92 0.73 8.64
CA ALA A 116 -14.19 0.38 7.25
C ALA A 116 -14.75 -1.04 7.11
N ALA A 117 -15.51 -1.28 6.03
CA ALA A 117 -15.99 -2.62 5.67
C ALA A 117 -14.85 -3.43 5.02
N PRO A 118 -14.32 -4.49 5.67
CA PRO A 118 -13.11 -5.20 5.20
C PRO A 118 -13.28 -5.77 3.78
N ASP A 119 -14.41 -6.41 3.51
CA ASP A 119 -14.68 -7.02 2.19
C ASP A 119 -14.72 -5.97 1.08
N THR A 120 -15.26 -4.78 1.37
CA THR A 120 -15.30 -3.68 0.41
C THR A 120 -13.90 -3.14 0.12
N LEU A 121 -13.08 -2.94 1.15
CA LEU A 121 -11.70 -2.51 0.98
C LEU A 121 -10.89 -3.53 0.17
N ARG A 122 -11.03 -4.82 0.50
CA ARG A 122 -10.40 -5.92 -0.20
C ARG A 122 -10.76 -5.93 -1.69
N GLN A 123 -12.04 -5.86 -2.02
CA GLN A 123 -12.50 -5.87 -3.42
C GLN A 123 -12.01 -4.64 -4.18
N ASN A 124 -12.02 -3.48 -3.55
CA ASN A 124 -11.54 -2.25 -4.17
C ASN A 124 -10.02 -2.29 -4.40
N ALA A 125 -9.23 -2.83 -3.46
CA ALA A 125 -7.80 -3.03 -3.61
C ALA A 125 -7.49 -3.95 -4.81
N LEU A 126 -8.13 -5.13 -4.87
CA LEU A 126 -7.98 -6.06 -5.97
C LEU A 126 -8.40 -5.45 -7.31
N THR A 127 -9.49 -4.69 -7.33
CA THR A 127 -9.98 -4.03 -8.54
C THR A 127 -8.99 -3.00 -9.05
N LYS A 128 -8.46 -2.15 -8.16
CA LYS A 128 -7.46 -1.13 -8.50
C LYS A 128 -6.23 -1.76 -9.17
N VAL A 129 -5.66 -2.81 -8.56
CA VAL A 129 -4.48 -3.48 -9.14
C VAL A 129 -4.79 -4.10 -10.49
N ARG A 130 -5.91 -4.80 -10.62
CA ARG A 130 -6.29 -5.44 -11.88
C ARG A 130 -6.49 -4.45 -13.01
N THR A 131 -7.10 -3.29 -12.72
CA THR A 131 -7.46 -2.30 -13.74
C THR A 131 -6.32 -1.34 -14.09
N CYS A 132 -5.42 -1.04 -13.14
CA CYS A 132 -4.39 -0.02 -13.34
C CYS A 132 -2.98 -0.62 -13.46
N TYR A 133 -2.67 -1.70 -12.73
CA TYR A 133 -1.30 -2.18 -12.54
C TYR A 133 -1.05 -3.62 -13.01
N SER A 134 -2.07 -4.33 -13.51
CA SER A 134 -1.83 -5.63 -14.12
C SER A 134 -0.95 -5.50 -15.39
N GLN A 135 -0.17 -6.52 -15.70
CA GLN A 135 0.65 -6.55 -16.92
C GLN A 135 -0.15 -6.15 -18.16
N ARG A 136 -1.38 -6.65 -18.27
CA ARG A 136 -2.27 -6.31 -19.39
C ARG A 136 -2.66 -4.82 -19.39
N ALA A 137 -3.04 -4.27 -18.24
CA ALA A 137 -3.44 -2.86 -18.14
C ALA A 137 -2.28 -1.93 -18.51
N VAL A 138 -1.08 -2.21 -17.96
CA VAL A 138 0.13 -1.46 -18.26
C VAL A 138 0.50 -1.56 -19.74
N ALA A 139 0.49 -2.77 -20.31
CA ALA A 139 0.79 -2.97 -21.73
C ALA A 139 -0.19 -2.20 -22.65
N MET A 140 -1.48 -2.24 -22.34
CA MET A 140 -2.50 -1.50 -23.10
C MET A 140 -2.30 0.01 -23.01
N HIS A 141 -1.92 0.52 -21.83
CA HIS A 141 -1.60 1.93 -21.67
C HIS A 141 -0.39 2.36 -22.52
N TYR A 142 0.67 1.56 -22.57
CA TYR A 142 1.79 1.82 -23.47
C TYR A 142 1.38 1.84 -24.95
N VAL A 143 0.54 0.89 -25.38
CA VAL A 143 0.01 0.86 -26.76
C VAL A 143 -0.76 2.14 -27.07
N GLU A 144 -1.59 2.61 -26.13
CA GLU A 144 -2.34 3.86 -26.30
C GLU A 144 -1.41 5.08 -26.44
N VAL A 145 -0.40 5.21 -25.57
CA VAL A 145 0.59 6.30 -25.64
C VAL A 145 1.35 6.26 -26.97
N TYR A 146 1.74 5.09 -27.45
CA TYR A 146 2.42 4.95 -28.75
C TYR A 146 1.51 5.37 -29.90
N ASN A 147 0.25 4.99 -29.90
CA ASN A 147 -0.72 5.38 -30.91
C ASN A 147 -0.95 6.91 -30.92
N GLN A 148 -1.03 7.54 -29.76
CA GLN A 148 -1.14 9.00 -29.64
C GLN A 148 0.10 9.69 -30.19
N ALA A 149 1.30 9.20 -29.89
CA ALA A 149 2.56 9.75 -30.40
C ALA A 149 2.67 9.63 -31.93
N LEU A 150 2.24 8.50 -32.51
CA LEU A 150 2.21 8.28 -33.95
C LEU A 150 1.18 9.20 -34.66
N ALA A 151 0.02 9.38 -34.06
CA ALA A 151 -1.00 10.30 -34.59
C ALA A 151 -0.49 11.74 -34.60
N PHE A 152 0.18 12.18 -33.53
CA PHE A 152 0.76 13.52 -33.41
C PHE A 152 1.83 13.77 -34.49
N LYS A 153 2.66 12.76 -34.81
CA LYS A 153 3.68 12.85 -35.87
C LYS A 153 3.06 13.07 -37.26
N ASN A 154 1.92 12.45 -37.55
CA ASN A 154 1.25 12.56 -38.87
C ASN A 154 0.53 13.91 -39.05
N TYR A 155 0.32 14.70 -37.99
CA TYR A 155 -0.26 16.05 -38.08
C TYR A 155 0.78 17.15 -38.34
N ASN A 156 2.07 16.87 -38.19
CA ASN A 156 3.16 17.84 -38.27
C ASN A 156 4.10 17.57 -39.47
N ILE A 157 3.68 16.83 -40.46
CA ILE A 157 4.27 16.68 -41.79
C ILE A 157 3.30 17.19 -42.83
#